data_2ccc50833fa2cd57e462201bf9f9e253
#
_entry.id   2ccc50833fa2cd57e462201bf9f9e253
#
_cell.length_a   1.000
_cell.length_b   1.000
_cell.length_c   1.000
_cell.angle_alpha   90.00
_cell.angle_beta   90.00
_cell.angle_gamma   90.00
#
_symmetry.space_group_name_H-M   'P 1'
#
loop_
_entity.id
_entity.type
_entity.pdbx_description
1 polymer ?
#
loop_
_entity_poly.entity_id
_entity_poly.type
_entity_poly.pdbx_seq_one_letter_code
_entity_poly.pdbx_strand_id
1 'polypeptide(L)'
;MTYISFRAIMAGIIGLLVSIWFGNWFIDYMKRHNISETQRDEKTDPFNVGKKGVPTMGGLIVIAAILLPCLLLGKLTNVYMILMLITTLLMGALGFADDYIKTFRKNKDGLNGWVKIAGQITLGLIVGLTLRFCPAATMNEVVTSHIENNVVVVEKTPEIKSTQTTIPFVKHHNFNYADLFTWTGEANKYRFGWIFFVMLTVFVVAAVSNGANLNDGMDGMCAGNSAIMAIALLILAYTSGSVIWAEYFDVMYIPGSEELVVFLASFVGALVGYLWFNGFPAQVFLGDTGSLTVGGIIGVCAMIIHKELLVPVLCGVFLMESVSVILQTQVYKFYKKRGQHVRVWKRTPLHDHFRTSVEQVLRNDPTCVIKFKGGKNLHHETKIVLRFCIVTLILAAITILTLKIR
;
A
#
# COMPACT_ATOMS: atom_id res chain seq x y z
N MET A 1 -30.10 3.66 0.88
CA MET A 1 -29.24 3.14 -0.21
C MET A 1 -28.74 1.76 0.21
N THR A 2 -29.35 0.71 -0.33
CA THR A 2 -29.11 -0.68 0.09
C THR A 2 -28.03 -1.40 -0.74
N TYR A 3 -27.88 -1.00 -2.00
CA TYR A 3 -26.94 -1.69 -2.91
C TYR A 3 -25.50 -1.21 -2.73
N ILE A 4 -24.60 -2.14 -2.38
CA ILE A 4 -23.16 -1.89 -2.18
C ILE A 4 -22.51 -1.36 -3.46
N SER A 5 -22.84 -1.94 -4.61
CA SER A 5 -22.30 -1.54 -5.92
C SER A 5 -22.60 -0.06 -6.23
N PHE A 6 -23.81 0.41 -5.94
CA PHE A 6 -24.17 1.80 -6.13
C PHE A 6 -23.36 2.72 -5.20
N ARG A 7 -23.25 2.36 -3.90
CA ARG A 7 -22.47 3.15 -2.95
C ARG A 7 -21.00 3.19 -3.32
N ALA A 8 -20.43 2.07 -3.79
CA ALA A 8 -19.05 1.98 -4.23
C ALA A 8 -18.76 2.88 -5.45
N ILE A 9 -19.62 2.80 -6.49
CA ILE A 9 -19.46 3.65 -7.67
C ILE A 9 -19.56 5.13 -7.29
N MET A 10 -20.56 5.51 -6.50
CA MET A 10 -20.73 6.88 -6.04
C MET A 10 -19.54 7.34 -5.19
N ALA A 11 -19.02 6.49 -4.29
CA ALA A 11 -17.84 6.80 -3.48
C ALA A 11 -16.60 7.05 -4.35
N GLY A 12 -16.40 6.23 -5.40
CA GLY A 12 -15.32 6.44 -6.37
C GLY A 12 -15.43 7.75 -7.13
N ILE A 13 -16.63 8.06 -7.64
CA ILE A 13 -16.89 9.32 -8.37
C ILE A 13 -16.68 10.52 -7.45
N ILE A 14 -17.26 10.51 -6.24
CA ILE A 14 -17.10 11.60 -5.29
C ILE A 14 -15.63 11.76 -4.89
N GLY A 15 -14.91 10.65 -4.61
CA GLY A 15 -13.49 10.67 -4.29
C GLY A 15 -12.66 11.33 -5.40
N LEU A 16 -12.92 10.98 -6.66
CA LEU A 16 -12.27 11.60 -7.82
C LEU A 16 -12.56 13.11 -7.90
N LEU A 17 -13.84 13.49 -7.80
CA LEU A 17 -14.24 14.89 -7.91
C LEU A 17 -13.70 15.74 -6.76
N VAL A 18 -13.74 15.21 -5.53
CA VAL A 18 -13.16 15.88 -4.34
C VAL A 18 -11.66 16.04 -4.50
N SER A 19 -10.95 15.01 -4.98
CA SER A 19 -9.52 15.09 -5.22
C SER A 19 -9.16 16.19 -6.21
N ILE A 20 -9.90 16.33 -7.31
CA ILE A 20 -9.69 17.39 -8.30
C ILE A 20 -10.04 18.76 -7.74
N TRP A 21 -11.21 18.88 -7.12
CA TRP A 21 -11.68 20.17 -6.58
C TRP A 21 -10.79 20.68 -5.44
N PHE A 22 -10.57 19.85 -4.42
CA PHE A 22 -9.73 20.21 -3.28
C PHE A 22 -8.25 20.33 -3.68
N GLY A 23 -7.79 19.54 -4.66
CA GLY A 23 -6.42 19.60 -5.18
C GLY A 23 -6.10 20.95 -5.81
N ASN A 24 -6.97 21.48 -6.65
CA ASN A 24 -6.81 22.83 -7.23
C ASN A 24 -6.65 23.89 -6.14
N TRP A 25 -7.61 23.90 -5.19
CA TRP A 25 -7.59 24.86 -4.07
C TRP A 25 -6.30 24.71 -3.23
N PHE A 26 -5.92 23.48 -2.88
CA PHE A 26 -4.75 23.19 -2.05
C PHE A 26 -3.45 23.62 -2.71
N ILE A 27 -3.26 23.30 -4.00
CA ILE A 27 -2.06 23.68 -4.77
C ILE A 27 -1.94 25.18 -4.85
N ASP A 28 -3.02 25.90 -5.16
CA ASP A 28 -3.03 27.36 -5.23
C ASP A 28 -2.73 27.99 -3.86
N TYR A 29 -3.29 27.42 -2.79
CA TYR A 29 -3.01 27.87 -1.42
C TYR A 29 -1.51 27.73 -1.08
N MET A 30 -0.92 26.55 -1.34
CA MET A 30 0.48 26.27 -1.06
C MET A 30 1.44 27.17 -1.88
N LYS A 31 1.12 27.40 -3.16
CA LYS A 31 1.89 28.27 -4.05
C LYS A 31 1.84 29.75 -3.59
N ARG A 32 0.66 30.26 -3.22
CA ARG A 32 0.50 31.65 -2.72
C ARG A 32 1.29 31.91 -1.44
N HIS A 33 1.46 30.89 -0.59
CA HIS A 33 2.23 31.01 0.65
C HIS A 33 3.69 30.58 0.52
N ASN A 34 4.17 30.30 -0.71
CA ASN A 34 5.52 29.82 -0.99
C ASN A 34 5.93 28.61 -0.14
N ILE A 35 4.98 27.69 0.11
CA ILE A 35 5.19 26.50 0.91
C ILE A 35 5.66 25.38 -0.05
N SER A 36 6.95 25.09 -0.01
CA SER A 36 7.56 23.98 -0.76
C SER A 36 8.61 23.29 0.09
N GLU A 37 8.87 22.02 -0.19
CA GLU A 37 9.88 21.28 0.54
C GLU A 37 11.28 21.85 0.34
N THR A 38 12.09 21.82 1.40
CA THR A 38 13.51 22.20 1.32
C THR A 38 14.27 21.12 0.56
N GLN A 39 14.69 21.45 -0.66
CA GLN A 39 15.38 20.50 -1.53
C GLN A 39 16.73 20.05 -0.97
N ARG A 40 17.06 18.79 -1.24
CA ARG A 40 18.40 18.23 -1.01
C ARG A 40 19.39 18.84 -2.01
N ASP A 41 20.66 18.83 -1.66
CA ASP A 41 21.72 19.35 -2.54
C ASP A 41 21.77 18.56 -3.85
N GLU A 42 22.16 19.21 -4.96
CA GLU A 42 22.27 18.62 -6.30
C GLU A 42 23.09 17.32 -6.32
N LYS A 43 24.11 17.21 -5.47
CA LYS A 43 24.91 15.98 -5.32
C LYS A 43 24.09 14.81 -4.76
N THR A 44 23.13 15.11 -3.88
CA THR A 44 22.31 14.10 -3.22
C THR A 44 21.06 13.76 -4.03
N ASP A 45 20.49 14.76 -4.73
CA ASP A 45 19.28 14.58 -5.54
C ASP A 45 19.33 15.40 -6.85
N PRO A 46 20.11 14.92 -7.84
CA PRO A 46 20.32 15.65 -9.10
C PRO A 46 19.07 15.73 -9.98
N PHE A 47 18.04 14.91 -9.71
CA PHE A 47 16.84 14.85 -10.56
C PHE A 47 15.75 15.84 -10.15
N ASN A 48 15.78 16.32 -8.91
CA ASN A 48 14.78 17.25 -8.39
C ASN A 48 15.19 18.72 -8.48
N VAL A 49 16.39 19.01 -8.98
CA VAL A 49 16.88 20.41 -9.14
C VAL A 49 15.95 21.24 -10.02
N GLY A 50 15.37 20.67 -11.06
CA GLY A 50 14.40 21.32 -11.94
C GLY A 50 12.98 21.46 -11.37
N LYS A 51 12.69 20.80 -10.23
CA LYS A 51 11.35 20.76 -9.62
C LYS A 51 11.22 21.74 -8.44
N LYS A 52 12.02 22.81 -8.43
CA LYS A 52 12.00 23.85 -7.38
C LYS A 52 10.64 24.55 -7.34
N GLY A 53 10.10 24.69 -6.11
CA GLY A 53 8.84 25.40 -5.89
C GLY A 53 7.60 24.54 -6.05
N VAL A 54 7.72 23.24 -6.36
CA VAL A 54 6.58 22.32 -6.33
C VAL A 54 6.21 22.05 -4.87
N PRO A 55 4.94 22.28 -4.47
CA PRO A 55 4.49 22.00 -3.12
C PRO A 55 4.52 20.50 -2.81
N THR A 56 4.73 20.15 -1.56
CA THR A 56 4.62 18.80 -1.01
C THR A 56 3.33 18.64 -0.20
N MET A 57 3.16 17.53 0.53
CA MET A 57 1.95 17.21 1.32
C MET A 57 0.69 16.95 0.48
N GLY A 58 0.81 16.57 -0.78
CA GLY A 58 -0.32 16.20 -1.62
C GLY A 58 -1.14 15.03 -1.08
N GLY A 59 -0.57 14.26 -0.15
CA GLY A 59 -1.29 13.24 0.61
C GLY A 59 -2.54 13.75 1.32
N LEU A 60 -2.60 15.03 1.71
CA LEU A 60 -3.80 15.64 2.30
C LEU A 60 -4.97 15.67 1.30
N ILE A 61 -4.68 15.85 0.01
CA ILE A 61 -5.70 15.77 -1.05
C ILE A 61 -6.29 14.36 -1.11
N VAL A 62 -5.44 13.35 -1.09
CA VAL A 62 -5.85 11.94 -1.13
C VAL A 62 -6.66 11.59 0.12
N ILE A 63 -6.18 11.97 1.31
CA ILE A 63 -6.87 11.72 2.58
C ILE A 63 -8.27 12.35 2.60
N ALA A 64 -8.39 13.61 2.23
CA ALA A 64 -9.70 14.30 2.19
C ALA A 64 -10.64 13.63 1.17
N ALA A 65 -10.12 13.22 0.01
CA ALA A 65 -10.87 12.56 -1.04
C ALA A 65 -11.30 11.13 -0.68
N ILE A 66 -10.64 10.47 0.28
CA ILE A 66 -11.06 9.19 0.85
C ILE A 66 -12.11 9.41 1.95
N LEU A 67 -11.81 10.29 2.91
CA LEU A 67 -12.61 10.43 4.11
C LEU A 67 -14.02 10.94 3.80
N LEU A 68 -14.15 11.94 2.93
CA LEU A 68 -15.46 12.55 2.66
C LEU A 68 -16.48 11.57 2.07
N PRO A 69 -16.19 10.79 1.01
CA PRO A 69 -17.15 9.79 0.52
C PRO A 69 -17.40 8.66 1.52
N CYS A 70 -16.39 8.23 2.28
CA CYS A 70 -16.54 7.18 3.29
C CYS A 70 -17.46 7.62 4.44
N LEU A 71 -17.37 8.88 4.86
CA LEU A 71 -18.27 9.44 5.88
C LEU A 71 -19.72 9.59 5.37
N LEU A 72 -19.91 9.88 4.07
CA LEU A 72 -21.21 10.06 3.46
C LEU A 72 -21.92 8.75 3.10
N LEU A 73 -21.16 7.76 2.61
CA LEU A 73 -21.71 6.56 1.98
C LEU A 73 -21.36 5.27 2.71
N GLY A 74 -20.33 5.26 3.57
CA GLY A 74 -19.90 4.09 4.31
C GLY A 74 -20.76 3.81 5.53
N LYS A 75 -20.85 2.54 5.94
CA LYS A 75 -21.44 2.16 7.23
C LYS A 75 -20.41 2.35 8.34
N LEU A 76 -20.50 3.46 9.04
CA LEU A 76 -19.56 3.84 10.11
C LEU A 76 -19.61 2.92 11.35
N THR A 77 -20.61 2.06 11.45
CA THR A 77 -20.71 1.02 12.49
C THR A 77 -19.97 -0.27 12.14
N ASN A 78 -19.52 -0.40 10.88
CA ASN A 78 -18.78 -1.57 10.43
C ASN A 78 -17.33 -1.52 10.92
N VAL A 79 -16.87 -2.60 11.55
CA VAL A 79 -15.51 -2.68 12.14
C VAL A 79 -14.40 -2.48 11.10
N TYR A 80 -14.56 -3.01 9.91
CA TYR A 80 -13.56 -2.90 8.84
C TYR A 80 -13.48 -1.49 8.28
N MET A 81 -14.64 -0.81 8.12
CA MET A 81 -14.70 0.61 7.75
C MET A 81 -13.98 1.46 8.80
N ILE A 82 -14.25 1.23 10.08
CA ILE A 82 -13.61 1.97 11.18
C ILE A 82 -12.08 1.75 11.15
N LEU A 83 -11.62 0.50 10.98
CA LEU A 83 -10.19 0.20 10.89
C LEU A 83 -9.52 0.93 9.72
N MET A 84 -10.17 0.99 8.56
CA MET A 84 -9.63 1.69 7.39
C MET A 84 -9.59 3.21 7.59
N LEU A 85 -10.59 3.79 8.25
CA LEU A 85 -10.60 5.22 8.61
C LEU A 85 -9.50 5.54 9.63
N ILE A 86 -9.32 4.71 10.67
CA ILE A 86 -8.23 4.83 11.66
C ILE A 86 -6.89 4.74 10.94
N THR A 87 -6.72 3.77 10.02
CA THR A 87 -5.50 3.60 9.22
C THR A 87 -5.17 4.88 8.44
N THR A 88 -6.16 5.42 7.74
CA THR A 88 -6.01 6.64 6.94
C THR A 88 -5.60 7.83 7.80
N LEU A 89 -6.25 8.02 8.94
CA LEU A 89 -5.97 9.14 9.84
C LEU A 89 -4.63 8.99 10.57
N LEU A 90 -4.31 7.80 11.08
CA LEU A 90 -3.10 7.57 11.86
C LEU A 90 -1.85 7.66 10.97
N MET A 91 -1.87 6.98 9.82
CA MET A 91 -0.74 7.03 8.87
C MET A 91 -0.63 8.42 8.22
N GLY A 92 -1.76 9.06 7.95
CA GLY A 92 -1.81 10.44 7.47
C GLY A 92 -1.22 11.43 8.46
N ALA A 93 -1.55 11.32 9.73
CA ALA A 93 -0.99 12.16 10.79
C ALA A 93 0.52 11.93 10.97
N LEU A 94 0.96 10.66 10.90
CA LEU A 94 2.39 10.31 11.00
C LEU A 94 3.18 10.92 9.83
N GLY A 95 2.71 10.76 8.61
CA GLY A 95 3.35 11.33 7.42
C GLY A 95 3.27 12.85 7.40
N PHE A 96 2.13 13.42 7.80
CA PHE A 96 1.97 14.87 7.91
C PHE A 96 2.96 15.50 8.90
N ALA A 97 3.18 14.86 10.06
CA ALA A 97 4.17 15.33 11.03
C ALA A 97 5.59 15.34 10.44
N ASP A 98 5.93 14.33 9.63
CA ASP A 98 7.22 14.28 8.93
C ASP A 98 7.38 15.40 7.91
N ASP A 99 6.40 15.54 7.00
CA ASP A 99 6.40 16.57 5.96
C ASP A 99 6.35 17.98 6.57
N TYR A 100 5.60 18.16 7.67
CA TYR A 100 5.55 19.43 8.41
C TYR A 100 6.93 19.84 8.95
N ILE A 101 7.67 18.90 9.54
CA ILE A 101 9.02 19.15 10.07
C ILE A 101 9.97 19.51 8.91
N LYS A 102 9.91 18.78 7.79
CA LYS A 102 10.74 19.04 6.61
C LYS A 102 10.46 20.43 5.99
N THR A 103 9.18 20.79 5.90
CA THR A 103 8.73 21.99 5.17
C THR A 103 8.80 23.24 6.06
N PHE A 104 8.19 23.21 7.25
CA PHE A 104 8.04 24.40 8.09
C PHE A 104 9.21 24.59 9.06
N ARG A 105 9.79 23.50 9.60
CA ARG A 105 10.99 23.60 10.46
C ARG A 105 12.29 23.54 9.67
N LYS A 106 12.22 23.35 8.33
CA LYS A 106 13.38 23.26 7.42
C LYS A 106 14.41 22.21 7.86
N ASN A 107 13.98 21.21 8.59
CA ASN A 107 14.82 20.08 8.97
C ASN A 107 14.72 19.00 7.88
N LYS A 108 15.78 18.86 7.09
CA LYS A 108 15.84 17.94 5.94
C LYS A 108 15.65 16.46 6.32
N ASP A 109 15.96 16.09 7.56
CA ASP A 109 15.88 14.70 8.02
C ASP A 109 14.45 14.29 8.42
N GLY A 110 13.56 15.26 8.67
CA GLY A 110 12.17 15.00 9.08
C GLY A 110 12.05 14.36 10.46
N LEU A 111 11.06 13.46 10.62
CA LEU A 111 10.88 12.65 11.80
C LEU A 111 11.95 11.57 11.93
N ASN A 112 12.36 11.29 13.17
CA ASN A 112 13.23 10.15 13.45
C ASN A 112 12.58 8.84 12.95
N GLY A 113 13.35 8.01 12.24
CA GLY A 113 12.87 6.74 11.69
C GLY A 113 12.21 5.81 12.73
N TRP A 114 12.68 5.84 13.98
CA TRP A 114 12.06 5.07 15.06
C TRP A 114 10.64 5.52 15.39
N VAL A 115 10.33 6.81 15.27
CA VAL A 115 8.97 7.34 15.49
C VAL A 115 8.04 6.85 14.39
N LYS A 116 8.51 6.82 13.13
CA LYS A 116 7.74 6.24 12.01
C LYS A 116 7.44 4.76 12.24
N ILE A 117 8.46 3.99 12.63
CA ILE A 117 8.30 2.57 12.94
C ILE A 117 7.34 2.37 14.12
N ALA A 118 7.45 3.16 15.19
CA ALA A 118 6.54 3.08 16.33
C ALA A 118 5.07 3.33 15.92
N GLY A 119 4.81 4.32 15.05
CA GLY A 119 3.48 4.56 14.51
C GLY A 119 2.93 3.39 13.68
N GLN A 120 3.77 2.79 12.85
CA GLN A 120 3.43 1.60 12.05
C GLN A 120 3.15 0.38 12.94
N ILE A 121 3.96 0.15 13.98
CA ILE A 121 3.74 -0.91 14.98
C ILE A 121 2.41 -0.67 15.70
N THR A 122 2.15 0.55 16.14
CA THR A 122 0.89 0.91 16.82
C THR A 122 -0.32 0.60 15.95
N LEU A 123 -0.30 0.99 14.67
CA LEU A 123 -1.36 0.66 13.74
C LEU A 123 -1.51 -0.85 13.55
N GLY A 124 -0.41 -1.57 13.31
CA GLY A 124 -0.44 -3.03 13.14
C GLY A 124 -0.99 -3.75 14.37
N LEU A 125 -0.67 -3.28 15.59
CA LEU A 125 -1.24 -3.80 16.83
C LEU A 125 -2.74 -3.49 16.94
N ILE A 126 -3.18 -2.27 16.65
CA ILE A 126 -4.60 -1.90 16.64
C ILE A 126 -5.37 -2.84 15.72
N VAL A 127 -4.91 -3.02 14.48
CA VAL A 127 -5.56 -3.88 13.48
C VAL A 127 -5.56 -5.34 13.94
N GLY A 128 -4.40 -5.91 14.25
CA GLY A 128 -4.26 -7.32 14.63
C GLY A 128 -5.05 -7.68 15.90
N LEU A 129 -5.04 -6.82 16.91
CA LEU A 129 -5.81 -7.01 18.14
C LEU A 129 -7.32 -6.85 17.91
N THR A 130 -7.73 -5.91 17.03
CA THR A 130 -9.15 -5.75 16.68
C THR A 130 -9.65 -6.99 15.94
N LEU A 131 -8.91 -7.52 14.97
CA LEU A 131 -9.27 -8.76 14.27
C LEU A 131 -9.36 -9.96 15.25
N ARG A 132 -8.51 -9.99 16.29
CA ARG A 132 -8.54 -11.05 17.30
C ARG A 132 -9.70 -10.91 18.28
N PHE A 133 -9.96 -9.72 18.82
CA PHE A 133 -10.83 -9.56 19.98
C PHE A 133 -12.22 -9.01 19.64
N CYS A 134 -12.38 -8.26 18.55
CA CYS A 134 -13.69 -7.69 18.19
C CYS A 134 -14.66 -8.80 17.74
N PRO A 135 -15.82 -8.96 18.40
CA PRO A 135 -16.79 -10.00 18.04
C PRO A 135 -17.30 -9.92 16.59
N ALA A 136 -17.33 -8.74 16.01
CA ALA A 136 -17.80 -8.51 14.65
C ALA A 136 -16.78 -8.89 13.55
N ALA A 137 -15.53 -9.21 13.92
CA ALA A 137 -14.51 -9.66 12.98
C ALA A 137 -14.50 -11.19 12.93
N THR A 138 -15.34 -11.76 12.08
CA THR A 138 -15.54 -13.23 11.91
C THR A 138 -15.37 -13.63 10.46
N MET A 139 -15.24 -14.94 10.21
CA MET A 139 -15.23 -15.52 8.88
C MET A 139 -15.99 -16.85 8.85
N ASN A 140 -16.43 -17.24 7.65
CA ASN A 140 -16.96 -18.57 7.37
C ASN A 140 -15.97 -19.30 6.44
N GLU A 141 -15.58 -20.51 6.80
CA GLU A 141 -14.60 -21.30 6.05
C GLU A 141 -15.17 -21.80 4.72
N VAL A 142 -16.40 -22.27 4.75
CA VAL A 142 -17.10 -22.81 3.58
C VAL A 142 -18.48 -22.17 3.50
N VAL A 143 -18.84 -21.78 2.30
CA VAL A 143 -20.16 -21.27 1.97
C VAL A 143 -20.62 -21.99 0.71
N THR A 144 -21.80 -22.58 0.74
CA THR A 144 -22.44 -23.22 -0.41
C THR A 144 -23.79 -22.58 -0.68
N SER A 145 -24.15 -22.42 -1.94
CA SER A 145 -25.45 -21.94 -2.35
C SER A 145 -26.12 -22.95 -3.27
N HIS A 146 -27.40 -23.26 -3.03
CA HIS A 146 -28.19 -24.09 -3.90
C HIS A 146 -29.59 -23.47 -4.10
N ILE A 147 -30.23 -23.80 -5.21
CA ILE A 147 -31.56 -23.30 -5.53
C ILE A 147 -32.57 -24.35 -5.09
N GLU A 148 -33.38 -24.03 -4.09
CA GLU A 148 -34.49 -24.84 -3.64
C GLU A 148 -35.78 -24.05 -3.81
N ASN A 149 -36.76 -24.63 -4.49
CA ASN A 149 -38.08 -23.99 -4.75
C ASN A 149 -38.00 -22.55 -5.34
N ASN A 150 -37.09 -22.29 -6.26
CA ASN A 150 -36.79 -20.97 -6.82
C ASN A 150 -36.24 -19.93 -5.82
N VAL A 151 -35.80 -20.37 -4.64
CA VAL A 151 -35.12 -19.53 -3.63
C VAL A 151 -33.67 -19.97 -3.51
N VAL A 152 -32.76 -19.02 -3.49
CA VAL A 152 -31.34 -19.30 -3.23
C VAL A 152 -31.17 -19.57 -1.73
N VAL A 153 -30.94 -20.84 -1.37
CA VAL A 153 -30.61 -21.23 -0.02
C VAL A 153 -29.10 -21.18 0.15
N VAL A 154 -28.65 -20.52 1.18
CA VAL A 154 -27.22 -20.37 1.49
C VAL A 154 -26.92 -21.12 2.77
N GLU A 155 -26.11 -22.16 2.66
CA GLU A 155 -25.53 -22.86 3.79
C GLU A 155 -24.17 -22.27 4.10
N LYS A 156 -23.96 -21.87 5.36
CA LYS A 156 -22.70 -21.31 5.85
C LYS A 156 -22.20 -22.15 7.02
N THR A 157 -20.89 -22.40 7.05
CA THR A 157 -20.27 -22.88 8.30
C THR A 157 -20.48 -21.85 9.42
N PRO A 158 -20.44 -22.26 10.68
CA PRO A 158 -20.51 -21.31 11.80
C PRO A 158 -19.47 -20.20 11.64
N GLU A 159 -19.82 -18.98 12.02
CA GLU A 159 -18.89 -17.88 12.08
C GLU A 159 -17.83 -18.13 13.14
N ILE A 160 -16.60 -18.17 12.73
CA ILE A 160 -15.45 -18.44 13.60
C ILE A 160 -14.43 -17.31 13.52
N LYS A 161 -13.60 -17.23 14.54
CA LYS A 161 -12.37 -16.45 14.52
C LYS A 161 -11.22 -17.38 14.18
N SER A 162 -10.63 -17.19 13.03
CA SER A 162 -9.55 -18.03 12.56
C SER A 162 -8.34 -17.20 12.13
N THR A 163 -7.18 -17.81 12.22
CA THR A 163 -5.92 -17.28 11.65
C THR A 163 -5.65 -17.89 10.28
N GLN A 164 -6.70 -18.34 9.60
CA GLN A 164 -6.57 -18.84 8.23
C GLN A 164 -6.31 -17.72 7.25
N THR A 165 -5.48 -18.01 6.28
CA THR A 165 -5.15 -17.14 5.15
C THR A 165 -5.22 -17.90 3.85
N THR A 166 -5.37 -17.17 2.75
CA THR A 166 -5.37 -17.74 1.41
C THR A 166 -3.94 -17.89 0.89
N ILE A 167 -3.55 -19.12 0.52
CA ILE A 167 -2.26 -19.39 -0.14
C ILE A 167 -2.48 -19.38 -1.67
N PRO A 168 -1.65 -18.65 -2.42
CA PRO A 168 -1.68 -18.72 -3.87
C PRO A 168 -1.23 -20.11 -4.38
N PHE A 169 -1.82 -20.58 -5.49
CA PHE A 169 -1.42 -21.79 -6.21
C PHE A 169 -1.61 -23.13 -5.47
N VAL A 170 -2.33 -23.18 -4.36
CA VAL A 170 -2.59 -24.41 -3.58
C VAL A 170 -4.07 -24.75 -3.60
N LYS A 171 -4.40 -26.05 -3.73
CA LYS A 171 -5.78 -26.55 -3.69
C LYS A 171 -6.39 -26.27 -2.32
N HIS A 172 -7.65 -25.82 -2.28
CA HIS A 172 -8.40 -25.36 -1.09
C HIS A 172 -7.85 -24.09 -0.44
N HIS A 173 -6.82 -23.47 -0.99
CA HIS A 173 -6.30 -22.12 -0.69
C HIS A 173 -6.14 -21.70 0.79
N ASN A 174 -6.44 -22.59 1.76
CA ASN A 174 -6.50 -22.22 3.17
C ASN A 174 -5.28 -22.75 3.94
N PHE A 175 -4.60 -21.85 4.61
CA PHE A 175 -3.53 -22.17 5.54
C PHE A 175 -3.80 -21.53 6.89
N ASN A 176 -3.76 -22.32 7.96
CA ASN A 176 -3.95 -21.80 9.30
C ASN A 176 -2.61 -21.59 9.99
N TYR A 177 -2.32 -20.37 10.41
CA TYR A 177 -1.07 -20.10 11.14
C TYR A 177 -0.96 -20.86 12.46
N ALA A 178 -2.08 -21.31 13.06
CA ALA A 178 -2.05 -22.17 14.22
C ALA A 178 -1.35 -23.52 13.95
N ASP A 179 -1.40 -24.02 12.70
CA ASP A 179 -0.78 -25.29 12.34
C ASP A 179 0.75 -25.26 12.34
N LEU A 180 1.36 -24.06 12.30
CA LEU A 180 2.80 -23.91 12.52
C LEU A 180 3.23 -24.28 13.94
N PHE A 181 2.30 -24.36 14.89
CA PHE A 181 2.55 -24.54 16.33
C PHE A 181 1.93 -25.83 16.89
N THR A 182 1.66 -26.85 16.06
CA THR A 182 1.06 -28.13 16.47
C THR A 182 1.84 -28.83 17.57
N TRP A 183 3.15 -28.66 17.61
CA TRP A 183 4.08 -29.18 18.64
C TRP A 183 3.85 -28.61 20.04
N THR A 184 3.08 -27.51 20.20
CA THR A 184 2.78 -26.88 21.50
C THR A 184 1.53 -27.43 22.18
N GLY A 185 0.78 -28.34 21.53
CA GLY A 185 -0.48 -28.88 21.99
C GLY A 185 -1.70 -28.05 21.54
N GLU A 186 -2.88 -28.71 21.48
CA GLU A 186 -4.10 -28.15 20.86
C GLU A 186 -4.53 -26.77 21.42
N ALA A 187 -4.52 -26.59 22.75
CA ALA A 187 -4.93 -25.31 23.35
C ALA A 187 -3.94 -24.18 23.06
N ASN A 188 -2.66 -24.48 23.00
CA ASN A 188 -1.61 -23.48 22.82
C ASN A 188 -1.40 -23.12 21.35
N LYS A 189 -1.62 -24.04 20.41
CA LYS A 189 -1.43 -23.77 18.98
C LYS A 189 -2.24 -22.56 18.50
N TYR A 190 -3.51 -22.44 18.90
CA TYR A 190 -4.34 -21.29 18.53
C TYR A 190 -3.86 -20.00 19.17
N ARG A 191 -3.39 -20.05 20.42
CA ARG A 191 -2.82 -18.87 21.09
C ARG A 191 -1.56 -18.36 20.38
N PHE A 192 -0.64 -19.26 20.03
CA PHE A 192 0.59 -18.91 19.28
C PHE A 192 0.28 -18.48 17.85
N GLY A 193 -0.68 -19.12 17.18
CA GLY A 193 -1.16 -18.72 15.86
C GLY A 193 -1.64 -17.26 15.83
N TRP A 194 -2.42 -16.84 16.83
CA TRP A 194 -2.86 -15.44 16.93
C TRP A 194 -1.73 -14.46 17.26
N ILE A 195 -0.77 -14.84 18.11
CA ILE A 195 0.40 -14.01 18.37
C ILE A 195 1.19 -13.82 17.07
N PHE A 196 1.40 -14.90 16.32
CA PHE A 196 2.07 -14.84 15.02
C PHE A 196 1.31 -13.95 14.02
N PHE A 197 -0.01 -14.10 13.93
CA PHE A 197 -0.86 -13.29 13.04
C PHE A 197 -0.76 -11.79 13.38
N VAL A 198 -0.78 -11.42 14.66
CA VAL A 198 -0.61 -10.02 15.09
C VAL A 198 0.79 -9.50 14.71
N MET A 199 1.85 -10.29 14.94
CA MET A 199 3.20 -9.91 14.53
C MET A 199 3.32 -9.77 13.02
N LEU A 200 2.68 -10.67 12.26
CA LEU A 200 2.63 -10.60 10.80
C LEU A 200 1.88 -9.34 10.33
N THR A 201 0.78 -8.97 11.00
CA THR A 201 0.06 -7.73 10.72
C THR A 201 0.97 -6.51 10.87
N VAL A 202 1.69 -6.42 11.99
CA VAL A 202 2.67 -5.34 12.22
C VAL A 202 3.73 -5.32 11.10
N PHE A 203 4.26 -6.48 10.75
CA PHE A 203 5.27 -6.60 9.71
C PHE A 203 4.75 -6.15 8.33
N VAL A 204 3.56 -6.62 7.93
CA VAL A 204 2.94 -6.28 6.64
C VAL A 204 2.65 -4.79 6.54
N VAL A 205 2.05 -4.19 7.59
CA VAL A 205 1.78 -2.76 7.65
C VAL A 205 3.08 -1.95 7.52
N ALA A 206 4.13 -2.31 8.25
CA ALA A 206 5.41 -1.62 8.17
C ALA A 206 6.08 -1.82 6.80
N ALA A 207 6.10 -3.04 6.28
CA ALA A 207 6.76 -3.36 5.01
C ALA A 207 6.09 -2.64 3.83
N VAL A 208 4.75 -2.68 3.76
CA VAL A 208 4.01 -2.08 2.63
C VAL A 208 4.04 -0.54 2.71
N SER A 209 3.88 0.05 3.91
CA SER A 209 3.93 1.51 4.04
C SER A 209 5.32 2.08 3.73
N ASN A 210 6.40 1.43 4.19
CA ASN A 210 7.75 1.85 3.82
C ASN A 210 8.07 1.56 2.34
N GLY A 211 7.55 0.47 1.78
CA GLY A 211 7.67 0.16 0.35
C GLY A 211 6.99 1.21 -0.54
N ALA A 212 5.79 1.65 -0.17
CA ALA A 212 5.09 2.74 -0.84
C ALA A 212 5.89 4.06 -0.76
N ASN A 213 6.46 4.37 0.40
CA ASN A 213 7.28 5.55 0.60
C ASN A 213 8.56 5.52 -0.27
N LEU A 214 9.22 4.37 -0.40
CA LEU A 214 10.35 4.21 -1.33
C LEU A 214 9.95 4.29 -2.80
N ASN A 215 8.70 3.96 -3.13
CA ASN A 215 8.16 4.05 -4.48
C ASN A 215 7.73 5.48 -4.86
N ASP A 216 7.69 6.42 -3.91
CA ASP A 216 7.34 7.84 -4.16
C ASP A 216 8.57 8.65 -4.59
N GLY A 217 9.33 8.15 -5.55
CA GLY A 217 10.55 8.79 -6.05
C GLY A 217 10.43 9.43 -7.44
N MET A 218 9.29 9.27 -8.12
CA MET A 218 9.00 9.83 -9.44
C MET A 218 7.55 10.29 -9.54
N ASP A 219 7.32 11.30 -10.38
CA ASP A 219 6.00 11.89 -10.60
C ASP A 219 4.98 10.83 -11.07
N GLY A 220 3.89 10.66 -10.31
CA GLY A 220 2.83 9.71 -10.61
C GLY A 220 3.10 8.24 -10.31
N MET A 221 4.32 7.86 -9.88
CA MET A 221 4.68 6.46 -9.74
C MET A 221 3.98 5.78 -8.56
N CYS A 222 4.06 6.38 -7.37
CA CYS A 222 3.43 5.82 -6.18
C CYS A 222 1.90 5.79 -6.32
N ALA A 223 1.29 6.91 -6.72
CA ALA A 223 -0.15 7.00 -6.91
C ALA A 223 -0.68 6.05 -8.00
N GLY A 224 0.02 5.95 -9.13
CA GLY A 224 -0.35 5.07 -10.25
C GLY A 224 -0.28 3.59 -9.89
N ASN A 225 0.85 3.14 -9.32
CA ASN A 225 1.00 1.76 -8.87
C ASN A 225 -0.03 1.40 -7.80
N SER A 226 -0.26 2.30 -6.84
CA SER A 226 -1.22 2.08 -5.76
C SER A 226 -2.66 2.05 -6.22
N ALA A 227 -3.04 2.83 -7.23
CA ALA A 227 -4.37 2.77 -7.83
C ALA A 227 -4.64 1.39 -8.45
N ILE A 228 -3.66 0.82 -9.16
CA ILE A 228 -3.76 -0.53 -9.74
C ILE A 228 -3.88 -1.58 -8.63
N MET A 229 -3.05 -1.50 -7.58
CA MET A 229 -3.11 -2.40 -6.42
C MET A 229 -4.46 -2.28 -5.70
N ALA A 230 -4.99 -1.07 -5.53
CA ALA A 230 -6.27 -0.82 -4.90
C ALA A 230 -7.45 -1.42 -5.69
N ILE A 231 -7.41 -1.39 -7.03
CA ILE A 231 -8.41 -2.06 -7.88
C ILE A 231 -8.37 -3.58 -7.66
N ALA A 232 -7.18 -4.17 -7.59
CA ALA A 232 -7.05 -5.61 -7.30
C ALA A 232 -7.61 -5.95 -5.91
N LEU A 233 -7.26 -5.17 -4.87
CA LEU A 233 -7.80 -5.35 -3.53
C LEU A 233 -9.32 -5.16 -3.47
N LEU A 234 -9.88 -4.23 -4.26
CA LEU A 234 -11.33 -4.03 -4.37
C LEU A 234 -12.01 -5.29 -4.90
N ILE A 235 -11.44 -5.91 -5.94
CA ILE A 235 -11.96 -7.17 -6.48
C ILE A 235 -11.85 -8.28 -5.42
N LEU A 236 -10.71 -8.40 -4.73
CA LEU A 236 -10.51 -9.40 -3.67
C LEU A 236 -11.46 -9.19 -2.48
N ALA A 237 -11.68 -7.93 -2.07
CA ALA A 237 -12.63 -7.61 -1.00
C ALA A 237 -14.07 -7.91 -1.42
N TYR A 238 -14.43 -7.62 -2.67
CA TYR A 238 -15.76 -7.95 -3.20
C TYR A 238 -16.00 -9.46 -3.25
N THR A 239 -15.00 -10.25 -3.67
CA THR A 239 -15.11 -11.72 -3.70
C THR A 239 -15.25 -12.30 -2.29
N SER A 240 -14.48 -11.82 -1.31
CA SER A 240 -14.58 -12.28 0.08
C SER A 240 -15.83 -11.77 0.81
N GLY A 241 -16.44 -10.67 0.37
CA GLY A 241 -17.64 -10.07 0.96
C GLY A 241 -18.95 -10.57 0.35
N SER A 242 -18.93 -11.35 -0.72
CA SER A 242 -20.11 -11.87 -1.40
C SER A 242 -20.15 -13.39 -1.32
N VAL A 243 -21.25 -13.93 -0.81
CA VAL A 243 -21.48 -15.38 -0.69
C VAL A 243 -21.27 -16.10 -2.04
N ILE A 244 -21.90 -15.59 -3.11
CA ILE A 244 -21.85 -16.19 -4.43
C ILE A 244 -20.43 -16.22 -4.99
N TRP A 245 -19.68 -15.13 -4.83
CA TRP A 245 -18.32 -15.05 -5.32
C TRP A 245 -17.32 -15.78 -4.44
N ALA A 246 -17.54 -15.82 -3.12
CA ALA A 246 -16.72 -16.60 -2.19
C ALA A 246 -16.79 -18.09 -2.54
N GLU A 247 -18.00 -18.62 -2.79
CA GLU A 247 -18.23 -20.00 -3.25
C GLU A 247 -17.57 -20.24 -4.62
N TYR A 248 -17.82 -19.35 -5.60
CA TYR A 248 -17.27 -19.51 -6.96
C TYR A 248 -15.75 -19.57 -7.00
N PHE A 249 -15.08 -18.77 -6.17
CA PHE A 249 -13.62 -18.73 -6.08
C PHE A 249 -13.05 -19.65 -5.01
N ASP A 250 -13.90 -20.36 -4.25
CA ASP A 250 -13.49 -21.22 -3.14
C ASP A 250 -12.60 -20.48 -2.12
N VAL A 251 -13.04 -19.30 -1.71
CA VAL A 251 -12.36 -18.44 -0.74
C VAL A 251 -13.23 -18.23 0.49
N MET A 252 -12.60 -17.92 1.62
CA MET A 252 -13.30 -17.62 2.86
C MET A 252 -14.25 -16.44 2.69
N TYR A 253 -15.49 -16.60 3.15
CA TYR A 253 -16.46 -15.53 3.24
C TYR A 253 -16.24 -14.73 4.53
N ILE A 254 -16.11 -13.42 4.41
CA ILE A 254 -15.87 -12.51 5.53
C ILE A 254 -17.06 -11.57 5.63
N PRO A 255 -17.99 -11.82 6.56
CA PRO A 255 -19.19 -10.97 6.75
C PRO A 255 -18.79 -9.53 7.04
N GLY A 256 -19.41 -8.58 6.35
CA GLY A 256 -19.12 -7.14 6.53
C GLY A 256 -17.93 -6.60 5.74
N SER A 257 -17.11 -7.46 5.11
CA SER A 257 -16.00 -7.00 4.28
C SER A 257 -16.45 -6.32 2.99
N GLU A 258 -17.71 -6.43 2.63
CA GLU A 258 -18.31 -5.67 1.52
C GLU A 258 -18.21 -4.14 1.69
N GLU A 259 -18.13 -3.63 2.91
CA GLU A 259 -17.92 -2.20 3.16
C GLU A 259 -16.51 -1.73 2.73
N LEU A 260 -15.53 -2.64 2.68
CA LEU A 260 -14.22 -2.32 2.12
C LEU A 260 -14.30 -1.95 0.64
N VAL A 261 -15.29 -2.48 -0.10
CA VAL A 261 -15.48 -2.14 -1.52
C VAL A 261 -15.82 -0.66 -1.68
N VAL A 262 -16.64 -0.12 -0.78
CA VAL A 262 -16.99 1.32 -0.76
C VAL A 262 -15.75 2.16 -0.43
N PHE A 263 -14.97 1.74 0.58
CA PHE A 263 -13.73 2.41 0.95
C PHE A 263 -12.70 2.37 -0.18
N LEU A 264 -12.46 1.20 -0.76
CA LEU A 264 -11.46 1.03 -1.82
C LEU A 264 -11.86 1.74 -3.12
N ALA A 265 -13.15 1.79 -3.44
CA ALA A 265 -13.63 2.59 -4.57
C ALA A 265 -13.35 4.08 -4.36
N SER A 266 -13.62 4.62 -3.16
CA SER A 266 -13.24 5.98 -2.77
C SER A 266 -11.73 6.20 -2.89
N PHE A 267 -10.92 5.24 -2.41
CA PHE A 267 -9.47 5.29 -2.47
C PHE A 267 -8.94 5.30 -3.92
N VAL A 268 -9.49 4.44 -4.80
CA VAL A 268 -9.17 4.46 -6.24
C VAL A 268 -9.52 5.81 -6.86
N GLY A 269 -10.74 6.30 -6.59
CA GLY A 269 -11.18 7.62 -7.09
C GLY A 269 -10.26 8.74 -6.62
N ALA A 270 -9.87 8.74 -5.34
CA ALA A 270 -8.94 9.72 -4.78
C ALA A 270 -7.57 9.69 -5.47
N LEU A 271 -7.01 8.50 -5.69
CA LEU A 271 -5.71 8.35 -6.36
C LEU A 271 -5.76 8.76 -7.84
N VAL A 272 -6.81 8.37 -8.57
CA VAL A 272 -7.00 8.77 -9.96
C VAL A 272 -7.18 10.27 -10.10
N GLY A 273 -7.97 10.89 -9.21
CA GLY A 273 -8.12 12.34 -9.18
C GLY A 273 -6.82 13.06 -8.80
N TYR A 274 -6.03 12.48 -7.89
CA TYR A 274 -4.72 13.01 -7.50
C TYR A 274 -3.69 12.94 -8.64
N LEU A 275 -3.72 11.87 -9.45
CA LEU A 275 -2.85 11.72 -10.63
C LEU A 275 -3.02 12.85 -11.66
N TRP A 276 -4.16 13.54 -11.68
CA TRP A 276 -4.38 14.72 -12.51
C TRP A 276 -3.33 15.81 -12.25
N PHE A 277 -2.89 15.94 -11.00
CA PHE A 277 -1.89 16.93 -10.59
C PHE A 277 -0.48 16.36 -10.45
N ASN A 278 -0.38 15.08 -10.09
CA ASN A 278 0.89 14.42 -9.80
C ASN A 278 1.53 13.75 -11.02
N GLY A 279 0.80 13.64 -12.17
CA GLY A 279 1.37 13.20 -13.44
C GLY A 279 2.49 14.13 -13.90
N PHE A 280 3.51 13.56 -14.60
CA PHE A 280 4.68 14.33 -15.05
C PHE A 280 4.29 15.44 -16.05
N PRO A 281 4.73 16.69 -15.88
CA PRO A 281 5.46 17.23 -14.72
C PRO A 281 4.51 17.50 -13.52
N ALA A 282 4.88 17.00 -12.32
CA ALA A 282 4.03 17.11 -11.16
C ALA A 282 3.83 18.56 -10.70
N GLN A 283 2.60 18.90 -10.35
CA GLN A 283 2.22 20.17 -9.76
C GLN A 283 2.24 20.14 -8.23
N VAL A 284 2.23 18.92 -7.64
CA VAL A 284 2.28 18.66 -6.20
C VAL A 284 2.89 17.28 -5.96
N PHE A 285 3.76 17.15 -4.95
CA PHE A 285 4.31 15.87 -4.53
C PHE A 285 3.44 15.24 -3.46
N LEU A 286 3.35 13.91 -3.50
CA LEU A 286 2.55 13.11 -2.56
C LEU A 286 3.06 13.28 -1.12
N GLY A 287 4.38 13.21 -0.94
CA GLY A 287 5.06 13.31 0.34
C GLY A 287 4.86 12.10 1.24
N ASP A 288 5.50 12.13 2.42
CA ASP A 288 5.35 11.07 3.41
C ASP A 288 3.90 10.98 3.93
N THR A 289 3.18 12.12 3.96
CA THR A 289 1.74 12.19 4.27
C THR A 289 0.92 11.23 3.41
N GLY A 290 1.17 11.21 2.11
CA GLY A 290 0.41 10.37 1.19
C GLY A 290 0.98 8.97 1.08
N SER A 291 2.28 8.83 0.89
CA SER A 291 2.91 7.53 0.61
C SER A 291 2.77 6.54 1.78
N LEU A 292 2.97 6.99 3.03
CA LEU A 292 2.73 6.15 4.21
C LEU A 292 1.26 5.78 4.36
N THR A 293 0.34 6.72 4.11
CA THR A 293 -1.11 6.47 4.17
C THR A 293 -1.53 5.43 3.14
N VAL A 294 -1.12 5.61 1.90
CA VAL A 294 -1.44 4.70 0.79
C VAL A 294 -0.93 3.29 1.07
N GLY A 295 0.33 3.16 1.49
CA GLY A 295 0.91 1.86 1.83
C GLY A 295 0.24 1.22 3.05
N GLY A 296 -0.10 2.01 4.08
CA GLY A 296 -0.85 1.55 5.25
C GLY A 296 -2.23 1.02 4.89
N ILE A 297 -2.97 1.73 4.04
CA ILE A 297 -4.29 1.30 3.52
C ILE A 297 -4.18 -0.05 2.80
N ILE A 298 -3.22 -0.21 1.88
CA ILE A 298 -3.00 -1.44 1.13
C ILE A 298 -2.67 -2.61 2.07
N GLY A 299 -1.73 -2.41 3.00
CA GLY A 299 -1.32 -3.44 3.96
C GLY A 299 -2.45 -3.86 4.90
N VAL A 300 -3.17 -2.91 5.49
CA VAL A 300 -4.29 -3.20 6.41
C VAL A 300 -5.45 -3.86 5.69
N CYS A 301 -5.79 -3.42 4.48
CA CYS A 301 -6.84 -4.05 3.69
C CYS A 301 -6.52 -5.52 3.40
N ALA A 302 -5.29 -5.84 2.99
CA ALA A 302 -4.86 -7.21 2.74
C ALA A 302 -4.97 -8.11 3.99
N MET A 303 -4.64 -7.56 5.18
CA MET A 303 -4.80 -8.27 6.45
C MET A 303 -6.27 -8.51 6.81
N ILE A 304 -7.15 -7.52 6.59
CA ILE A 304 -8.59 -7.66 6.90
C ILE A 304 -9.24 -8.76 6.05
N ILE A 305 -8.88 -8.83 4.76
CA ILE A 305 -9.44 -9.85 3.85
C ILE A 305 -8.69 -11.17 3.88
N HIS A 306 -7.72 -11.34 4.80
CA HIS A 306 -6.89 -12.55 4.92
C HIS A 306 -6.22 -12.96 3.61
N LYS A 307 -5.63 -11.98 2.90
CA LYS A 307 -4.90 -12.16 1.64
C LYS A 307 -3.45 -11.65 1.74
N GLU A 308 -2.89 -11.63 2.95
CA GLU A 308 -1.56 -11.09 3.21
C GLU A 308 -0.45 -11.88 2.50
N LEU A 309 -0.64 -13.18 2.24
CA LEU A 309 0.33 -13.98 1.48
C LEU A 309 0.35 -13.64 -0.03
N LEU A 310 -0.67 -12.92 -0.52
CA LEU A 310 -0.68 -12.37 -1.87
C LEU A 310 0.04 -11.02 -1.97
N VAL A 311 0.27 -10.33 -0.83
CA VAL A 311 0.91 -9.00 -0.79
C VAL A 311 2.28 -8.98 -1.47
N PRO A 312 3.19 -9.98 -1.28
CA PRO A 312 4.47 -9.99 -1.99
C PRO A 312 4.35 -10.00 -3.52
N VAL A 313 3.29 -10.61 -4.05
CA VAL A 313 3.00 -10.61 -5.49
C VAL A 313 2.36 -9.28 -5.88
N LEU A 314 1.27 -8.89 -5.25
CA LEU A 314 0.52 -7.67 -5.56
C LEU A 314 1.39 -6.41 -5.42
N CYS A 315 2.13 -6.32 -4.32
CA CYS A 315 3.05 -5.20 -4.04
C CYS A 315 4.48 -5.49 -4.49
N GLY A 316 4.68 -6.36 -5.49
CA GLY A 316 6.01 -6.80 -5.94
C GLY A 316 6.91 -5.65 -6.37
N VAL A 317 6.34 -4.56 -6.91
CA VAL A 317 7.08 -3.33 -7.24
C VAL A 317 7.60 -2.66 -5.96
N PHE A 318 6.79 -2.51 -4.92
CA PHE A 318 7.23 -1.96 -3.62
C PHE A 318 8.31 -2.84 -2.98
N LEU A 319 8.13 -4.16 -3.10
CA LEU A 319 9.10 -5.13 -2.60
C LEU A 319 10.44 -5.01 -3.34
N MET A 320 10.43 -4.92 -4.68
CA MET A 320 11.65 -4.75 -5.48
C MET A 320 12.40 -3.46 -5.12
N GLU A 321 11.69 -2.35 -4.93
CA GLU A 321 12.28 -1.08 -4.50
C GLU A 321 12.95 -1.24 -3.12
N SER A 322 12.23 -1.81 -2.15
CA SER A 322 12.74 -2.02 -0.80
C SER A 322 13.95 -2.96 -0.76
N VAL A 323 13.88 -4.10 -1.46
CA VAL A 323 14.97 -5.06 -1.57
C VAL A 323 16.20 -4.43 -2.23
N SER A 324 16.01 -3.60 -3.26
CA SER A 324 17.11 -2.91 -3.92
C SER A 324 17.89 -2.02 -2.96
N VAL A 325 17.21 -1.28 -2.10
CA VAL A 325 17.82 -0.41 -1.08
C VAL A 325 18.54 -1.22 -0.02
N ILE A 326 17.91 -2.29 0.49
CA ILE A 326 18.51 -3.16 1.51
C ILE A 326 19.80 -3.80 0.97
N LEU A 327 19.73 -4.44 -0.20
CA LEU A 327 20.88 -5.10 -0.82
C LEU A 327 22.03 -4.11 -1.11
N GLN A 328 21.72 -2.96 -1.70
CA GLN A 328 22.69 -1.91 -1.96
C GLN A 328 23.40 -1.48 -0.67
N THR A 329 22.64 -1.22 0.38
CA THR A 329 23.15 -0.74 1.66
C THR A 329 24.03 -1.79 2.34
N GLN A 330 23.61 -3.05 2.34
CA GLN A 330 24.37 -4.15 2.95
C GLN A 330 25.67 -4.43 2.18
N VAL A 331 25.59 -4.52 0.85
CA VAL A 331 26.77 -4.73 0.00
C VAL A 331 27.76 -3.59 0.13
N TYR A 332 27.26 -2.33 0.07
CA TYR A 332 28.12 -1.16 0.23
C TYR A 332 28.83 -1.14 1.60
N LYS A 333 28.10 -1.39 2.71
CA LYS A 333 28.68 -1.46 4.06
C LYS A 333 29.73 -2.57 4.17
N PHE A 334 29.48 -3.75 3.59
CA PHE A 334 30.37 -4.89 3.63
C PHE A 334 31.71 -4.60 2.92
N TYR A 335 31.67 -4.05 1.71
CA TYR A 335 32.87 -3.73 0.95
C TYR A 335 33.60 -2.48 1.49
N LYS A 336 32.88 -1.50 1.99
CA LYS A 336 33.45 -0.30 2.62
C LYS A 336 34.34 -0.64 3.82
N LYS A 337 33.97 -1.66 4.63
CA LYS A 337 34.82 -2.19 5.72
C LYS A 337 36.14 -2.76 5.23
N ARG A 338 36.25 -3.08 3.94
CA ARG A 338 37.46 -3.63 3.27
C ARG A 338 38.19 -2.57 2.44
N GLY A 339 37.85 -1.30 2.60
CA GLY A 339 38.46 -0.19 1.85
C GLY A 339 38.02 -0.09 0.38
N GLN A 340 36.95 -0.79 -0.01
CA GLN A 340 36.45 -0.81 -1.39
C GLN A 340 35.07 -0.16 -1.47
N HIS A 341 34.83 0.64 -2.51
CA HIS A 341 33.54 1.24 -2.78
C HIS A 341 32.82 0.45 -3.87
N VAL A 342 31.96 -0.50 -3.46
CA VAL A 342 31.22 -1.37 -4.39
C VAL A 342 29.74 -1.08 -4.27
N ARG A 343 29.08 -0.84 -5.40
CA ARG A 343 27.63 -0.68 -5.54
C ARG A 343 27.07 -1.82 -6.38
N VAL A 344 25.88 -2.30 -6.04
CA VAL A 344 25.14 -3.29 -6.85
C VAL A 344 24.57 -2.60 -8.07
N TRP A 345 23.76 -1.55 -7.86
CA TRP A 345 23.16 -0.73 -8.90
C TRP A 345 23.81 0.66 -8.94
N LYS A 346 23.58 1.39 -10.02
CA LYS A 346 24.07 2.78 -10.17
C LYS A 346 23.55 3.69 -9.04
N ARG A 347 22.25 3.57 -8.73
CA ARG A 347 21.57 4.27 -7.64
C ARG A 347 20.39 3.41 -7.14
N THR A 348 19.93 3.62 -5.92
CA THR A 348 18.73 3.02 -5.33
C THR A 348 17.85 4.09 -4.72
N PRO A 349 16.53 3.91 -4.70
CA PRO A 349 15.75 2.72 -5.10
C PRO A 349 15.89 2.34 -6.58
N LEU A 350 15.33 1.19 -7.00
CA LEU A 350 15.58 0.60 -8.33
C LEU A 350 15.19 1.51 -9.50
N HIS A 351 14.12 2.30 -9.36
CA HIS A 351 13.70 3.26 -10.38
C HIS A 351 14.82 4.26 -10.74
N ASP A 352 15.62 4.69 -9.75
CA ASP A 352 16.74 5.59 -9.95
C ASP A 352 17.88 4.97 -10.77
N HIS A 353 18.01 3.64 -10.74
CA HIS A 353 18.99 2.94 -11.57
C HIS A 353 18.78 3.19 -13.06
N PHE A 354 17.53 3.31 -13.50
CA PHE A 354 17.18 3.47 -14.92
C PHE A 354 17.38 4.90 -15.44
N ARG A 355 17.36 5.92 -14.57
CA ARG A 355 17.59 7.32 -14.94
C ARG A 355 19.00 7.82 -14.65
N THR A 356 19.83 7.05 -13.92
CA THR A 356 21.20 7.44 -13.53
C THR A 356 22.22 6.89 -14.53
N SER A 357 23.17 7.74 -14.99
CA SER A 357 24.31 7.29 -15.81
C SER A 357 25.45 6.77 -14.94
N VAL A 358 26.30 5.90 -15.52
CA VAL A 358 27.54 5.43 -14.87
C VAL A 358 28.46 6.61 -14.60
N GLU A 359 28.55 7.56 -15.54
CA GLU A 359 29.39 8.77 -15.43
C GLU A 359 28.99 9.64 -14.24
N GLN A 360 27.67 9.81 -13.99
CA GLN A 360 27.18 10.54 -12.81
C GLN A 360 27.65 9.89 -11.50
N VAL A 361 27.64 8.56 -11.43
CA VAL A 361 28.09 7.84 -10.22
C VAL A 361 29.61 8.00 -10.04
N LEU A 362 30.38 7.82 -11.11
CA LEU A 362 31.86 7.93 -11.07
C LEU A 362 32.34 9.37 -10.87
N ARG A 363 31.56 10.38 -11.28
CA ARG A 363 31.86 11.80 -10.98
C ARG A 363 31.81 12.06 -9.47
N ASN A 364 30.87 11.43 -8.75
CA ASN A 364 30.75 11.59 -7.30
C ASN A 364 31.71 10.69 -6.51
N ASP A 365 32.03 9.52 -7.04
CA ASP A 365 32.94 8.55 -6.43
C ASP A 365 33.74 7.82 -7.53
N PRO A 366 34.91 8.35 -7.92
CA PRO A 366 35.72 7.77 -9.01
C PRO A 366 36.22 6.36 -8.76
N THR A 367 36.30 5.95 -7.47
CA THR A 367 36.77 4.62 -7.07
C THR A 367 35.67 3.58 -7.01
N CYS A 368 34.43 3.98 -7.27
CA CYS A 368 33.26 3.12 -7.15
C CYS A 368 33.20 2.05 -8.25
N VAL A 369 33.09 0.79 -7.84
CA VAL A 369 32.84 -0.34 -8.73
C VAL A 369 31.33 -0.64 -8.75
N ILE A 370 30.70 -0.57 -9.91
CA ILE A 370 29.27 -0.89 -10.11
C ILE A 370 29.15 -2.28 -10.71
N LYS A 371 28.43 -3.21 -10.01
CA LYS A 371 28.24 -4.58 -10.48
C LYS A 371 27.25 -4.66 -11.65
N PHE A 372 26.09 -4.01 -11.52
CA PHE A 372 25.05 -3.95 -12.58
C PHE A 372 25.03 -2.57 -13.21
N LYS A 373 25.71 -2.40 -14.34
CA LYS A 373 25.77 -1.12 -15.05
C LYS A 373 24.51 -0.86 -15.87
N GLY A 374 23.76 -1.88 -16.25
CA GLY A 374 22.60 -1.77 -17.13
C GLY A 374 22.94 -1.30 -18.54
N GLY A 375 21.93 -0.97 -19.33
CA GLY A 375 22.12 -0.40 -20.68
C GLY A 375 22.69 1.03 -20.66
N LYS A 376 23.29 1.43 -21.78
CA LYS A 376 23.82 2.80 -21.97
C LYS A 376 22.73 3.86 -22.04
N ASN A 377 21.53 3.49 -22.51
CA ASN A 377 20.43 4.43 -22.71
C ASN A 377 19.74 4.75 -21.38
N LEU A 378 19.73 6.03 -21.01
CA LEU A 378 18.91 6.54 -19.92
C LEU A 378 17.46 6.61 -20.35
N HIS A 379 16.57 6.29 -19.43
CA HIS A 379 15.14 6.40 -19.68
C HIS A 379 14.59 7.67 -19.06
N HIS A 380 13.68 8.32 -19.78
CA HIS A 380 12.92 9.44 -19.26
C HIS A 380 11.98 8.95 -18.13
N GLU A 381 11.73 9.81 -17.16
CA GLU A 381 10.92 9.52 -15.97
C GLU A 381 9.55 8.91 -16.33
N THR A 382 8.82 9.52 -17.24
CA THR A 382 7.50 9.02 -17.70
C THR A 382 7.55 7.59 -18.24
N LYS A 383 8.63 7.23 -18.95
CA LYS A 383 8.80 5.88 -19.50
C LYS A 383 9.05 4.85 -18.39
N ILE A 384 9.79 5.25 -17.35
CA ILE A 384 10.04 4.38 -16.19
C ILE A 384 8.74 4.15 -15.44
N VAL A 385 8.02 5.23 -15.11
CA VAL A 385 6.73 5.17 -14.40
C VAL A 385 5.73 4.28 -15.14
N LEU A 386 5.57 4.48 -16.47
CA LEU A 386 4.68 3.64 -17.27
C LEU A 386 5.05 2.16 -17.20
N ARG A 387 6.35 1.82 -17.28
CA ARG A 387 6.82 0.43 -17.17
C ARG A 387 6.54 -0.17 -15.80
N PHE A 388 6.73 0.59 -14.73
CA PHE A 388 6.40 0.15 -13.37
C PHE A 388 4.89 -0.07 -13.21
N CYS A 389 4.05 0.81 -13.75
CA CYS A 389 2.59 0.60 -13.78
C CYS A 389 2.20 -0.65 -14.58
N ILE A 390 2.83 -0.93 -15.72
CA ILE A 390 2.59 -2.14 -16.50
C ILE A 390 2.99 -3.40 -15.69
N VAL A 391 4.15 -3.39 -15.03
CA VAL A 391 4.56 -4.49 -14.15
C VAL A 391 3.57 -4.68 -13.02
N THR A 392 3.14 -3.60 -12.35
CA THR A 392 2.12 -3.66 -11.30
C THR A 392 0.80 -4.22 -11.80
N LEU A 393 0.36 -3.84 -13.02
CA LEU A 393 -0.84 -4.38 -13.65
C LEU A 393 -0.74 -5.90 -13.89
N ILE A 394 0.41 -6.36 -14.39
CA ILE A 394 0.67 -7.80 -14.58
C ILE A 394 0.62 -8.53 -13.23
N LEU A 395 1.28 -8.01 -12.20
CA LEU A 395 1.28 -8.61 -10.87
C LEU A 395 -0.11 -8.61 -10.23
N ALA A 396 -0.89 -7.55 -10.42
CA ALA A 396 -2.28 -7.48 -9.99
C ALA A 396 -3.15 -8.54 -10.70
N ALA A 397 -2.99 -8.68 -12.01
CA ALA A 397 -3.68 -9.72 -12.78
C ALA A 397 -3.29 -11.14 -12.31
N ILE A 398 -1.99 -11.40 -12.09
CA ILE A 398 -1.52 -12.67 -11.52
C ILE A 398 -2.16 -12.90 -10.14
N THR A 399 -2.18 -11.89 -9.28
CA THR A 399 -2.79 -11.99 -7.94
C THR A 399 -4.27 -12.39 -8.00
N ILE A 400 -5.05 -11.82 -8.93
CA ILE A 400 -6.46 -12.20 -9.12
C ILE A 400 -6.57 -13.60 -9.71
N LEU A 401 -5.73 -13.95 -10.68
CA LEU A 401 -5.73 -15.27 -11.32
C LEU A 401 -5.40 -16.39 -10.32
N THR A 402 -4.56 -16.14 -9.32
CA THR A 402 -4.22 -17.14 -8.29
C THR A 402 -5.43 -17.64 -7.51
N LEU A 403 -6.53 -16.87 -7.45
CA LEU A 403 -7.77 -17.31 -6.81
C LEU A 403 -8.47 -18.45 -7.60
N LYS A 404 -8.20 -18.59 -8.89
CA LYS A 404 -8.88 -19.58 -9.75
C LYS A 404 -7.96 -20.71 -10.24
N ILE A 405 -6.65 -20.55 -10.17
CA ILE A 405 -5.70 -21.60 -10.55
C ILE A 405 -5.69 -22.66 -9.44
N ARG A 406 -6.23 -23.83 -9.75
CA ARG A 406 -6.36 -25.00 -8.88
C ARG A 406 -5.30 -26.06 -9.19
#